data_d695b82f405af60a9df5bdd149a1f5f0
#
_entry.id   d695b82f405af60a9df5bdd149a1f5f0
#
_cell.length_a   1.000
_cell.length_b   1.000
_cell.length_c   1.000
_cell.angle_alpha   90.00
_cell.angle_beta   90.00
_cell.angle_gamma   90.00
#
_symmetry.space_group_name_H-M   'P 1'
#
loop_
_entity.id
_entity.type
_entity.pdbx_description
1 polymer ?
#
loop_
_entity_poly.entity_id
_entity_poly.type
_entity_poly.pdbx_seq_one_letter_code
_entity_poly.pdbx_strand_id
1 'polypeptide(L)'
;MKALIQSAATVGSRVRLGDHDLVFDQPTTVPGGENRGPSPLDVLVASVGACAHYFAAAYLNARGIPTADLTVDAEGEKDQVPTPRVARLTIKVHVPAGLSTQQLTGIERAIRRCPAYGTLVHRPSVEILVDSREERDQRRSA
;
A
#
# COMPACT_ATOMS: atom_id res chain seq x y z
N MET A 1 10.75 9.41 3.49
CA MET A 1 9.35 9.27 3.91
C MET A 1 9.35 8.91 5.39
N LYS A 2 8.47 9.53 6.18
CA LYS A 2 8.34 9.22 7.62
C LYS A 2 6.86 9.13 7.95
N ALA A 3 6.50 8.18 8.82
CA ALA A 3 5.18 8.06 9.41
C ALA A 3 5.32 8.03 10.93
N LEU A 4 4.40 8.68 11.64
CA LEU A 4 4.26 8.54 13.09
C LEU A 4 3.03 7.69 13.37
N ILE A 5 3.22 6.60 14.09
CA ILE A 5 2.15 5.68 14.47
C ILE A 5 1.95 5.76 15.98
N GLN A 6 0.70 5.93 16.39
CA GLN A 6 0.30 6.02 17.80
C GLN A 6 -0.88 5.11 18.06
N SER A 7 -0.97 4.56 19.27
CA SER A 7 -2.13 3.78 19.70
C SER A 7 -3.40 4.64 19.66
N ALA A 8 -4.49 4.08 19.13
CA ALA A 8 -5.79 4.76 19.00
C ALA A 8 -6.96 3.91 19.51
N ALA A 9 -6.71 2.81 20.16
CA ALA A 9 -7.58 1.92 20.92
C ALA A 9 -6.78 0.67 21.31
N THR A 10 -7.49 -0.42 21.65
CA THR A 10 -6.85 -1.67 22.10
C THR A 10 -5.82 -2.20 21.08
N VAL A 11 -6.18 -2.29 19.80
CA VAL A 11 -5.30 -2.73 18.71
C VAL A 11 -5.30 -1.76 17.51
N GLY A 12 -6.13 -0.72 17.57
CA GLY A 12 -6.20 0.32 16.55
C GLY A 12 -5.02 1.28 16.63
N SER A 13 -4.69 1.90 15.50
CA SER A 13 -3.63 2.90 15.42
C SER A 13 -4.04 4.11 14.57
N ARG A 14 -3.58 5.29 14.99
CA ARG A 14 -3.59 6.51 14.18
C ARG A 14 -2.22 6.67 13.54
N VAL A 15 -2.23 6.90 12.25
CA VAL A 15 -1.01 7.09 11.46
C VAL A 15 -1.01 8.47 10.85
N ARG A 16 0.03 9.26 11.13
CA ARG A 16 0.26 10.54 10.48
C ARG A 16 1.30 10.42 9.39
N LEU A 17 0.92 10.81 8.16
CA LEU A 17 1.76 10.85 6.97
C LEU A 17 1.77 12.28 6.41
N GLY A 18 2.77 13.08 6.77
CA GLY A 18 2.75 14.52 6.45
C GLY A 18 1.53 15.19 7.06
N ASP A 19 0.67 15.79 6.22
CA ASP A 19 -0.56 16.48 6.63
C ASP A 19 -1.79 15.56 6.64
N HIS A 20 -1.62 14.25 6.41
CA HIS A 20 -2.72 13.28 6.38
C HIS A 20 -2.76 12.43 7.63
N ASP A 21 -3.94 12.28 8.21
CA ASP A 21 -4.22 11.35 9.31
C ASP A 21 -5.04 10.17 8.77
N LEU A 22 -4.58 8.95 9.10
CA LEU A 22 -5.25 7.70 8.77
C LEU A 22 -5.53 6.92 10.05
N VAL A 23 -6.61 6.15 10.05
CA VAL A 23 -6.91 5.21 11.13
C VAL A 23 -6.80 3.80 10.57
N PHE A 24 -6.03 2.96 11.24
CA PHE A 24 -5.97 1.52 10.98
C PHE A 24 -6.55 0.77 12.17
N ASP A 25 -7.28 -0.28 11.88
CA ASP A 25 -7.86 -1.14 12.91
C ASP A 25 -7.93 -2.58 12.39
N GLN A 26 -8.30 -3.49 13.27
CA GLN A 26 -8.59 -4.88 12.91
C GLN A 26 -10.11 -5.09 12.83
N PRO A 27 -10.57 -6.08 12.04
CA PRO A 27 -11.98 -6.45 12.03
C PRO A 27 -12.42 -6.97 13.42
N THR A 28 -13.72 -6.89 13.71
CA THR A 28 -14.29 -7.33 14.99
C THR A 28 -14.11 -8.82 15.27
N THR A 29 -13.72 -9.61 14.28
CA THR A 29 -13.33 -11.01 14.43
C THR A 29 -11.96 -11.22 15.06
N VAL A 30 -11.17 -10.16 15.15
CA VAL A 30 -9.86 -10.15 15.85
C VAL A 30 -10.08 -9.60 17.25
N PRO A 31 -9.60 -10.27 18.32
CA PRO A 31 -9.71 -9.76 19.69
C PRO A 31 -9.20 -8.32 19.82
N GLY A 32 -10.05 -7.42 20.28
CA GLY A 32 -9.76 -6.00 20.45
C GLY A 32 -9.93 -5.14 19.18
N GLY A 33 -10.28 -5.73 18.04
CA GLY A 33 -10.63 -5.01 16.81
C GLY A 33 -12.03 -4.41 16.88
N GLU A 34 -12.18 -3.16 16.46
CA GLU A 34 -13.44 -2.41 16.44
C GLU A 34 -13.89 -2.03 15.02
N ASN A 35 -13.10 -2.43 13.99
CA ASN A 35 -13.37 -2.14 12.58
C ASN A 35 -13.53 -0.63 12.27
N ARG A 36 -12.76 0.23 12.95
CA ARG A 36 -12.79 1.69 12.77
C ARG A 36 -12.02 2.18 11.55
N GLY A 37 -11.31 1.29 10.89
CA GLY A 37 -10.54 1.56 9.69
C GLY A 37 -10.06 0.25 9.05
N PRO A 38 -9.49 0.31 7.84
CA PRO A 38 -8.94 -0.87 7.18
C PRO A 38 -7.76 -1.44 7.97
N SER A 39 -7.52 -2.76 7.82
CA SER A 39 -6.33 -3.36 8.41
C SER A 39 -5.05 -2.85 7.70
N PRO A 40 -3.91 -2.79 8.40
CA PRO A 40 -2.64 -2.40 7.77
C PRO A 40 -2.28 -3.23 6.53
N LEU A 41 -2.64 -4.52 6.54
CA LEU A 41 -2.36 -5.42 5.42
C LEU A 41 -3.24 -5.13 4.21
N ASP A 42 -4.52 -4.77 4.43
CA ASP A 42 -5.43 -4.37 3.34
C ASP A 42 -4.96 -3.05 2.71
N VAL A 43 -4.46 -2.11 3.52
CA VAL A 43 -3.88 -0.86 3.02
C VAL A 43 -2.60 -1.10 2.24
N LEU A 44 -1.77 -2.07 2.62
CA LEU A 44 -0.60 -2.47 1.82
C LEU A 44 -1.03 -2.91 0.42
N VAL A 45 -2.04 -3.78 0.31
CA VAL A 45 -2.58 -4.24 -0.97
C VAL A 45 -3.16 -3.06 -1.76
N ALA A 46 -3.98 -2.23 -1.13
CA ALA A 46 -4.59 -1.06 -1.76
C ALA A 46 -3.54 -0.04 -2.23
N SER A 47 -2.47 0.17 -1.47
CA SER A 47 -1.39 1.10 -1.85
C SER A 47 -0.65 0.68 -3.12
N VAL A 48 -0.45 -0.62 -3.31
CA VAL A 48 0.14 -1.15 -4.55
C VAL A 48 -0.81 -0.95 -5.73
N GLY A 49 -2.10 -1.22 -5.55
CA GLY A 49 -3.14 -0.95 -6.56
C GLY A 49 -3.22 0.52 -6.95
N ALA A 50 -3.22 1.42 -5.96
CA ALA A 50 -3.24 2.87 -6.19
C ALA A 50 -1.99 3.35 -6.95
N CYS A 51 -0.82 2.81 -6.62
CA CYS A 51 0.41 3.12 -7.34
C CYS A 51 0.35 2.61 -8.79
N ALA A 52 -0.17 1.41 -9.03
CA ALA A 52 -0.37 0.87 -10.38
C ALA A 52 -1.35 1.74 -11.20
N HIS A 53 -2.46 2.17 -10.59
CA HIS A 53 -3.41 3.10 -11.21
C HIS A 53 -2.73 4.40 -11.65
N TYR A 54 -1.94 5.01 -10.77
CA TYR A 54 -1.23 6.24 -11.10
C TYR A 54 -0.33 6.08 -12.34
N PHE A 55 0.45 4.98 -12.42
CA PHE A 55 1.36 4.76 -13.55
C PHE A 55 0.61 4.41 -14.84
N ALA A 56 -0.52 3.70 -14.76
CA ALA A 56 -1.39 3.47 -15.89
C ALA A 56 -2.01 4.78 -16.40
N ALA A 57 -2.56 5.60 -15.49
CA ALA A 57 -3.13 6.89 -15.82
C ALA A 57 -2.10 7.84 -16.45
N ALA A 58 -0.91 7.92 -15.90
CA ALA A 58 0.18 8.74 -16.45
C ALA A 58 0.57 8.30 -17.87
N TYR A 59 0.60 6.99 -18.14
CA TYR A 59 0.87 6.45 -19.47
C TYR A 59 -0.22 6.85 -20.48
N LEU A 60 -1.50 6.73 -20.09
CA LEU A 60 -2.65 7.08 -20.93
C LEU A 60 -2.70 8.58 -21.19
N ASN A 61 -2.59 9.40 -20.15
CA ASN A 61 -2.61 10.87 -20.25
C ASN A 61 -1.52 11.41 -21.18
N ALA A 62 -0.31 10.86 -21.11
CA ALA A 62 0.80 11.24 -21.99
C ALA A 62 0.53 10.95 -23.48
N ARG A 63 -0.54 10.21 -23.81
CA ARG A 63 -0.97 9.86 -25.16
C ARG A 63 -2.32 10.45 -25.54
N GLY A 64 -2.88 11.33 -24.69
CA GLY A 64 -4.19 11.94 -24.90
C GLY A 64 -5.35 10.94 -24.80
N ILE A 65 -5.16 9.79 -24.15
CA ILE A 65 -6.19 8.77 -23.96
C ILE A 65 -6.93 9.06 -22.67
N PRO A 66 -8.28 9.19 -22.70
CA PRO A 66 -9.07 9.45 -21.50
C PRO A 66 -8.92 8.34 -20.45
N THR A 67 -8.95 8.72 -19.18
CA THR A 67 -8.79 7.80 -18.05
C THR A 67 -10.07 7.59 -17.25
N ALA A 68 -11.23 8.06 -17.74
CA ALA A 68 -12.51 7.96 -17.03
C ALA A 68 -12.91 6.49 -16.72
N ASP A 69 -12.59 5.56 -17.61
CA ASP A 69 -12.90 4.13 -17.46
C ASP A 69 -11.72 3.30 -16.91
N LEU A 70 -10.64 3.99 -16.47
CA LEU A 70 -9.51 3.31 -15.86
C LEU A 70 -9.85 2.91 -14.43
N THR A 71 -9.86 1.61 -14.14
CA THR A 71 -9.99 1.08 -12.79
C THR A 71 -8.93 0.03 -12.51
N VAL A 72 -8.65 -0.23 -11.25
CA VAL A 72 -7.68 -1.24 -10.82
C VAL A 72 -8.27 -2.03 -9.66
N ASP A 73 -8.33 -3.35 -9.83
CA ASP A 73 -8.59 -4.29 -8.74
C ASP A 73 -7.25 -4.80 -8.21
N ALA A 74 -7.08 -4.73 -6.89
CA ALA A 74 -5.93 -5.26 -6.19
C ALA A 74 -6.39 -6.32 -5.19
N GLU A 75 -5.94 -7.55 -5.37
CA GLU A 75 -6.33 -8.70 -4.53
C GLU A 75 -5.10 -9.33 -3.89
N GLY A 76 -5.15 -9.55 -2.56
CA GLY A 76 -4.09 -10.21 -1.79
C GLY A 76 -4.56 -11.57 -1.27
N GLU A 77 -3.88 -12.65 -1.64
CA GLU A 77 -4.08 -13.96 -1.04
C GLU A 77 -3.17 -14.09 0.19
N LYS A 78 -3.77 -14.43 1.34
CA LYS A 78 -3.05 -14.59 2.61
C LYS A 78 -2.53 -16.01 2.76
N ASP A 79 -1.31 -16.14 3.27
CA ASP A 79 -0.68 -17.38 3.72
C ASP A 79 -0.42 -17.27 5.23
N GLN A 80 -0.62 -18.36 5.96
CA GLN A 80 -0.46 -18.41 7.41
C GLN A 80 0.86 -19.04 7.85
N VAL A 81 1.61 -19.64 6.94
CA VAL A 81 2.81 -20.44 7.27
C VAL A 81 4.06 -19.85 6.58
N PRO A 82 5.15 -19.71 7.31
CA PRO A 82 5.37 -19.83 8.76
C PRO A 82 4.87 -18.60 9.55
N THR A 83 4.66 -17.47 8.86
CA THR A 83 4.20 -16.20 9.41
C THR A 83 3.12 -15.62 8.50
N PRO A 84 2.00 -15.10 9.04
CA PRO A 84 0.95 -14.47 8.24
C PRO A 84 1.51 -13.38 7.31
N ARG A 85 1.19 -13.49 6.01
CA ARG A 85 1.66 -12.57 4.98
C ARG A 85 0.72 -12.56 3.77
N VAL A 86 0.87 -11.60 2.90
CA VAL A 86 0.34 -11.68 1.54
C VAL A 86 1.30 -12.55 0.73
N ALA A 87 0.85 -13.73 0.34
CA ALA A 87 1.65 -14.68 -0.44
C ALA A 87 1.58 -14.42 -1.93
N ARG A 88 0.42 -13.93 -2.39
CA ARG A 88 0.18 -13.53 -3.78
C ARG A 88 -0.54 -12.20 -3.81
N LEU A 89 -0.13 -11.32 -4.71
CA LEU A 89 -0.80 -10.07 -5.00
C LEU A 89 -1.12 -10.04 -6.49
N THR A 90 -2.40 -9.88 -6.82
CA THR A 90 -2.89 -9.77 -8.19
C THR A 90 -3.39 -8.35 -8.43
N ILE A 91 -2.88 -7.70 -9.48
CA ILE A 91 -3.30 -6.37 -9.93
C ILE A 91 -3.94 -6.53 -11.29
N LYS A 92 -5.25 -6.30 -11.38
CA LYS A 92 -6.01 -6.27 -12.63
C LYS A 92 -6.28 -4.82 -12.99
N VAL A 93 -5.86 -4.42 -14.17
CA VAL A 93 -6.04 -3.05 -14.67
C VAL A 93 -7.05 -3.07 -15.80
N HIS A 94 -8.17 -2.43 -15.59
CA HIS A 94 -9.22 -2.27 -16.59
C HIS A 94 -9.01 -0.93 -17.29
N VAL A 95 -8.84 -0.98 -18.59
CA VAL A 95 -8.49 0.19 -19.42
C VAL A 95 -9.61 0.50 -20.41
N PRO A 96 -9.69 1.73 -20.93
CA PRO A 96 -10.64 2.08 -21.97
C PRO A 96 -10.58 1.11 -23.16
N ALA A 97 -11.71 0.92 -23.82
CA ALA A 97 -11.78 0.08 -25.02
C ALA A 97 -10.97 0.67 -26.19
N GLY A 98 -10.60 -0.19 -27.14
CA GLY A 98 -9.95 0.24 -28.38
C GLY A 98 -8.43 0.45 -28.31
N LEU A 99 -7.78 0.09 -27.19
CA LEU A 99 -6.32 0.14 -27.10
C LEU A 99 -5.67 -0.98 -27.90
N SER A 100 -4.59 -0.64 -28.61
CA SER A 100 -3.75 -1.61 -29.31
C SER A 100 -2.94 -2.48 -28.33
N THR A 101 -2.51 -3.66 -28.79
CA THR A 101 -1.60 -4.54 -28.03
C THR A 101 -0.34 -3.82 -27.59
N GLN A 102 0.21 -2.93 -28.41
CA GLN A 102 1.38 -2.13 -28.07
C GLN A 102 1.09 -1.17 -26.91
N GLN A 103 -0.10 -0.56 -26.87
CA GLN A 103 -0.51 0.32 -25.77
C GLN A 103 -0.72 -0.47 -24.48
N LEU A 104 -1.36 -1.65 -24.54
CA LEU A 104 -1.53 -2.54 -23.38
C LEU A 104 -0.17 -2.96 -22.80
N THR A 105 0.77 -3.38 -23.63
CA THR A 105 2.14 -3.71 -23.19
C THR A 105 2.85 -2.49 -22.60
N GLY A 106 2.59 -1.30 -23.15
CA GLY A 106 3.14 -0.04 -22.66
C GLY A 106 2.63 0.30 -21.25
N ILE A 107 1.34 0.08 -20.98
CA ILE A 107 0.73 0.24 -19.65
C ILE A 107 1.38 -0.73 -18.65
N GLU A 108 1.49 -2.01 -19.00
CA GLU A 108 2.14 -3.00 -18.14
C GLU A 108 3.59 -2.59 -17.79
N ARG A 109 4.37 -2.16 -18.77
CA ARG A 109 5.74 -1.67 -18.54
C ARG A 109 5.77 -0.42 -17.66
N ALA A 110 4.80 0.47 -17.79
CA ALA A 110 4.70 1.65 -16.93
C ALA A 110 4.42 1.25 -15.48
N ILE A 111 3.48 0.33 -15.24
CA ILE A 111 3.14 -0.18 -13.92
C ILE A 111 4.35 -0.87 -13.26
N ARG A 112 5.15 -1.63 -14.01
CA ARG A 112 6.38 -2.26 -13.50
C ARG A 112 7.44 -1.27 -13.01
N ARG A 113 7.32 0.02 -13.34
CA ARG A 113 8.16 1.11 -12.81
C ARG A 113 7.60 1.73 -11.51
N CYS A 114 6.43 1.27 -11.07
CA CYS A 114 5.83 1.73 -9.82
C CYS A 114 6.75 1.41 -8.64
N PRO A 115 7.10 2.38 -7.78
CA PRO A 115 7.95 2.15 -6.62
C PRO A 115 7.39 1.10 -5.66
N ALA A 116 6.05 1.03 -5.48
CA ALA A 116 5.43 0.01 -4.64
C ALA A 116 5.67 -1.40 -5.21
N TYR A 117 5.49 -1.59 -6.54
CA TYR A 117 5.86 -2.84 -7.21
C TYR A 117 7.35 -3.16 -7.03
N GLY A 118 8.22 -2.20 -7.31
CA GLY A 118 9.66 -2.36 -7.14
C GLY A 118 10.07 -2.78 -5.73
N THR A 119 9.41 -2.23 -4.70
CA THR A 119 9.64 -2.58 -3.30
C THR A 119 9.25 -4.02 -2.98
N LEU A 120 8.18 -4.54 -3.62
CA LEU A 120 7.75 -5.93 -3.41
C LEU A 120 8.65 -6.96 -4.11
N VAL A 121 9.10 -6.66 -5.32
CA VAL A 121 9.96 -7.60 -6.08
C VAL A 121 11.42 -7.51 -5.69
N HIS A 122 11.86 -6.37 -5.16
CA HIS A 122 13.19 -6.14 -4.61
C HIS A 122 13.04 -5.73 -3.15
N ARG A 123 12.77 -6.72 -2.28
CA ARG A 123 12.51 -6.48 -0.85
C ARG A 123 13.62 -5.64 -0.21
N PRO A 124 13.27 -4.58 0.53
CA PRO A 124 14.25 -3.79 1.27
C PRO A 124 14.79 -4.58 2.46
N SER A 125 15.95 -4.17 2.98
CA SER A 125 16.35 -4.56 4.32
C SER A 125 15.42 -3.91 5.34
N VAL A 126 15.02 -4.67 6.35
CA VAL A 126 14.18 -4.19 7.43
C VAL A 126 14.96 -4.29 8.74
N GLU A 127 15.13 -3.17 9.41
CA GLU A 127 15.72 -3.08 10.74
C GLU A 127 14.61 -2.73 11.74
N ILE A 128 14.58 -3.41 12.88
CA ILE A 128 13.63 -3.16 13.96
C ILE A 128 14.44 -2.76 15.20
N LEU A 129 14.24 -1.53 15.66
CA LEU A 129 14.84 -1.00 16.87
C LEU A 129 13.73 -0.79 17.91
N VAL A 130 13.96 -1.24 19.13
CA VAL A 130 13.03 -1.08 20.26
C VAL A 130 13.72 -0.25 21.32
N ASP A 131 13.24 0.99 21.50
CA ASP A 131 13.77 1.92 22.51
C ASP A 131 12.78 2.04 23.68
N SER A 132 13.29 2.05 24.89
CA SER A 132 12.53 2.47 26.07
C SER A 132 12.21 3.98 26.01
N ARG A 133 11.22 4.44 26.81
CA ARG A 133 10.89 5.87 26.88
C ARG A 133 12.08 6.69 27.37
N GLU A 134 12.83 6.20 28.33
CA GLU A 134 14.00 6.86 28.91
C GLU A 134 15.13 7.06 27.89
N GLU A 135 15.45 6.03 27.09
CA GLU A 135 16.46 6.11 26.04
C GLU A 135 16.07 7.09 24.93
N ARG A 136 14.78 7.14 24.59
CA ARG A 136 14.26 8.07 23.59
C ARG A 136 14.38 9.52 24.02
N ASP A 137 14.08 9.83 25.27
CA ASP A 137 14.16 11.19 25.82
C ASP A 137 15.62 11.66 25.95
N GLN A 138 16.57 10.76 26.29
CA GLN A 138 18.00 11.04 26.29
C GLN A 138 18.53 11.39 24.89
N ARG A 139 18.12 10.66 23.83
CA ARG A 139 18.53 10.93 22.45
C ARG A 139 17.96 12.23 21.88
N ARG A 140 16.86 12.73 22.42
CA ARG A 140 16.27 14.03 22.01
C ARG A 140 16.92 15.22 22.67
N SER A 141 17.63 14.99 23.78
CA SER A 141 18.31 16.01 24.57
C SER A 141 19.82 16.15 24.27
N ALA A 142 20.35 15.26 23.41
CA ALA A 142 21.73 15.27 22.91
C ALA A 142 21.79 15.81 21.46
#